data_5551340d9f53f14ffcfc68e01e1e075b
#
_entry.id   5551340d9f53f14ffcfc68e01e1e075b
#
_cell.length_a   1.000
_cell.length_b   1.000
_cell.length_c   1.000
_cell.angle_alpha   90.00
_cell.angle_beta   90.00
_cell.angle_gamma   90.00
#
_symmetry.space_group_name_H-M   'P 1'
#
loop_
_entity.id
_entity.type
_entity.pdbx_description
1 polymer ?
#
loop_
_entity_poly.entity_id
_entity_poly.type
_entity_poly.pdbx_seq_one_letter_code
_entity_poly.pdbx_strand_id
1 'polypeptide(L)'
;MLFDKKIIELKSLIYKTLSPYLSSKCAFLELPYYPNVGDLLIWEGTEKFIEDHGMECVYKASRWSYKYRRLDKNITILLQGGGNFGDIWRPCQDFRLKVIRDYMDNPIIILPQSVFYEDEKVLEQDVEEMGRHKNLIICARDIGSYEILKKHFTKNRILLLPDMAFCIDLSTITKYALESFRDILVVQREDKESKYFDFSTIKFSSEKVDFRDWPCMEKRLIQTEIGFKLIGVHRRIGDFMDFAMDLYFQNFYKANLI
;
A
#
# COMPACT_ATOMS: atom_id res chain seq x y z
N MET A 1 -21.78 -6.90 -12.86
CA MET A 1 -22.64 -7.67 -11.90
C MET A 1 -21.86 -8.61 -10.99
N LEU A 2 -21.14 -9.62 -11.50
CA LEU A 2 -20.39 -10.56 -10.61
C LEU A 2 -19.17 -9.90 -9.97
N PHE A 3 -18.45 -9.11 -10.73
CA PHE A 3 -17.26 -8.37 -10.30
C PHE A 3 -17.57 -7.34 -9.21
N ASP A 4 -18.56 -6.48 -9.42
CA ASP A 4 -18.96 -5.46 -8.44
C ASP A 4 -19.38 -6.07 -7.11
N LYS A 5 -20.14 -7.19 -7.16
CA LYS A 5 -20.53 -7.92 -5.96
C LYS A 5 -19.32 -8.43 -5.17
N LYS A 6 -18.29 -8.93 -5.88
CA LYS A 6 -17.07 -9.43 -5.22
C LYS A 6 -16.26 -8.31 -4.58
N ILE A 7 -16.13 -7.17 -5.24
CA ILE A 7 -15.45 -5.99 -4.66
C ILE A 7 -16.16 -5.50 -3.40
N ILE A 8 -17.49 -5.40 -3.43
CA ILE A 8 -18.29 -5.00 -2.26
C ILE A 8 -18.10 -5.99 -1.10
N GLU A 9 -18.05 -7.28 -1.38
CA GLU A 9 -17.79 -8.32 -0.37
C GLU A 9 -16.40 -8.15 0.26
N LEU A 10 -15.34 -7.96 -0.55
CA LEU A 10 -13.97 -7.76 -0.08
C LEU A 10 -13.83 -6.48 0.74
N LYS A 11 -14.39 -5.36 0.27
CA LYS A 11 -14.46 -4.11 1.01
C LYS A 11 -15.15 -4.30 2.36
N SER A 12 -16.32 -4.94 2.35
CA SER A 12 -17.10 -5.19 3.57
C SER A 12 -16.32 -6.04 4.59
N LEU A 13 -15.53 -7.00 4.13
CA LEU A 13 -14.69 -7.82 5.01
C LEU A 13 -13.63 -6.98 5.72
N ILE A 14 -12.94 -6.07 5.00
CA ILE A 14 -11.96 -5.14 5.58
C ILE A 14 -12.62 -4.30 6.67
N TYR A 15 -13.74 -3.65 6.33
CA TYR A 15 -14.47 -2.74 7.23
C TYR A 15 -14.92 -3.46 8.50
N LYS A 16 -15.62 -4.58 8.35
CA LYS A 16 -16.13 -5.36 9.48
C LYS A 16 -15.01 -5.82 10.41
N THR A 17 -13.86 -6.21 9.84
CA THR A 17 -12.77 -6.81 10.62
C THR A 17 -11.96 -5.75 11.34
N LEU A 18 -11.68 -4.59 10.71
CA LEU A 18 -10.82 -3.55 11.30
C LEU A 18 -11.59 -2.60 12.22
N SER A 19 -12.89 -2.34 11.99
CA SER A 19 -13.69 -1.39 12.78
C SER A 19 -13.54 -1.55 14.31
N PRO A 20 -13.51 -2.77 14.89
CA PRO A 20 -13.36 -2.93 16.35
C PRO A 20 -12.03 -2.43 16.93
N TYR A 21 -11.03 -2.17 16.09
CA TYR A 21 -9.68 -1.76 16.50
C TYR A 21 -9.38 -0.30 16.21
N LEU A 22 -10.35 0.43 15.65
CA LEU A 22 -10.18 1.83 15.28
C LEU A 22 -10.64 2.75 16.41
N SER A 23 -9.98 3.91 16.50
CA SER A 23 -10.43 5.04 17.29
C SER A 23 -10.96 6.15 16.37
N SER A 24 -11.60 7.17 16.96
CA SER A 24 -12.10 8.33 16.19
C SER A 24 -10.99 9.16 15.54
N LYS A 25 -9.73 8.98 15.99
CA LYS A 25 -8.55 9.67 15.47
C LYS A 25 -7.49 8.68 15.04
N CYS A 26 -6.79 8.99 13.94
CA CYS A 26 -5.65 8.20 13.50
C CYS A 26 -4.44 9.05 13.12
N ALA A 27 -3.28 8.38 13.07
CA ALA A 27 -2.11 8.81 12.33
C ALA A 27 -1.88 7.82 11.20
N PHE A 28 -1.72 8.30 9.97
CA PHE A 28 -1.45 7.45 8.82
C PHE A 28 -0.01 7.66 8.33
N LEU A 29 0.82 6.65 8.48
CA LEU A 29 2.27 6.73 8.28
C LEU A 29 2.74 5.75 7.20
N GLU A 30 3.96 5.97 6.72
CA GLU A 30 4.59 5.21 5.64
C GLU A 30 3.98 5.50 4.25
N LEU A 31 3.50 6.73 4.03
CA LEU A 31 2.93 7.14 2.75
C LEU A 31 3.90 6.85 1.59
N PRO A 32 3.43 6.25 0.48
CA PRO A 32 4.30 5.75 -0.60
C PRO A 32 4.70 6.86 -1.57
N TYR A 33 5.57 7.79 -1.12
CA TYR A 33 6.12 8.85 -1.98
C TYR A 33 7.18 8.33 -2.94
N TYR A 34 6.80 7.35 -3.74
CA TYR A 34 7.64 6.74 -4.79
C TYR A 34 6.77 6.23 -5.94
N PRO A 35 7.35 6.08 -7.15
CA PRO A 35 6.59 5.79 -8.36
C PRO A 35 6.19 4.31 -8.47
N ASN A 36 5.23 3.89 -7.67
CA ASN A 36 4.59 2.57 -7.77
C ASN A 36 3.09 2.74 -7.70
N VAL A 37 2.41 2.54 -8.81
CA VAL A 37 0.96 2.72 -8.90
C VAL A 37 0.18 1.77 -8.01
N GLY A 38 0.65 0.55 -7.81
CA GLY A 38 0.01 -0.40 -6.89
C GLY A 38 -0.06 0.17 -5.47
N ASP A 39 1.05 0.71 -4.99
CA ASP A 39 1.10 1.32 -3.66
C ASP A 39 0.29 2.63 -3.58
N LEU A 40 0.18 3.39 -4.68
CA LEU A 40 -0.70 4.56 -4.74
C LEU A 40 -2.19 4.15 -4.66
N LEU A 41 -2.61 3.07 -5.33
CA LEU A 41 -3.97 2.54 -5.20
C LEU A 41 -4.26 2.05 -3.78
N ILE A 42 -3.30 1.42 -3.12
CA ILE A 42 -3.41 1.01 -1.72
C ILE A 42 -3.57 2.23 -0.81
N TRP A 43 -2.82 3.29 -1.07
CA TRP A 43 -2.93 4.54 -0.34
C TRP A 43 -4.31 5.17 -0.52
N GLU A 44 -4.79 5.34 -1.76
CA GLU A 44 -6.12 5.87 -2.05
C GLU A 44 -7.24 5.06 -1.36
N GLY A 45 -7.15 3.72 -1.44
CA GLY A 45 -8.09 2.84 -0.72
C GLY A 45 -8.03 3.02 0.80
N THR A 46 -6.84 3.30 1.36
CA THR A 46 -6.69 3.57 2.79
C THR A 46 -7.27 4.93 3.17
N GLU A 47 -7.07 5.97 2.36
CA GLU A 47 -7.69 7.29 2.59
C GLU A 47 -9.22 7.17 2.57
N LYS A 48 -9.76 6.45 1.60
CA LYS A 48 -11.21 6.20 1.53
C LYS A 48 -11.73 5.42 2.73
N PHE A 49 -10.96 4.46 3.22
CA PHE A 49 -11.29 3.70 4.44
C PHE A 49 -11.33 4.61 5.68
N ILE A 50 -10.37 5.53 5.82
CA ILE A 50 -10.32 6.51 6.91
C ILE A 50 -11.52 7.45 6.84
N GLU A 51 -11.84 7.97 5.65
CA GLU A 51 -12.98 8.85 5.38
C GLU A 51 -14.32 8.16 5.74
N ASP A 52 -14.55 6.95 5.21
CA ASP A 52 -15.78 6.19 5.41
C ASP A 52 -16.03 5.81 6.88
N HIS A 53 -14.96 5.73 7.69
CA HIS A 53 -15.07 5.54 9.15
C HIS A 53 -15.20 6.86 9.94
N GLY A 54 -15.22 8.01 9.26
CA GLY A 54 -15.28 9.32 9.91
C GLY A 54 -14.09 9.60 10.84
N MET A 55 -12.93 9.00 10.58
CA MET A 55 -11.75 9.18 11.42
C MET A 55 -11.08 10.53 11.12
N GLU A 56 -10.73 11.28 12.17
CA GLU A 56 -9.87 12.45 12.05
C GLU A 56 -8.41 12.01 11.91
N CYS A 57 -7.81 12.20 10.73
CA CYS A 57 -6.39 11.91 10.54
C CYS A 57 -5.53 13.09 11.00
N VAL A 58 -5.00 13.01 12.22
CA VAL A 58 -4.25 14.10 12.89
C VAL A 58 -2.78 14.19 12.46
N TYR A 59 -2.24 13.13 11.86
CA TYR A 59 -0.86 13.10 11.38
C TYR A 59 -0.71 12.16 10.17
N LYS A 60 -0.11 12.69 9.10
CA LYS A 60 0.31 11.94 7.91
C LYS A 60 1.79 12.16 7.65
N ALA A 61 2.52 11.09 7.34
CA ALA A 61 3.93 11.19 6.96
C ALA A 61 4.41 9.99 6.14
N SER A 62 5.30 10.26 5.20
CA SER A 62 6.13 9.24 4.56
C SER A 62 7.36 8.94 5.43
N ARG A 63 8.12 7.89 5.07
CA ARG A 63 9.40 7.60 5.75
C ARG A 63 10.42 8.75 5.68
N TRP A 64 10.32 9.63 4.67
CA TRP A 64 11.23 10.77 4.49
C TRP A 64 10.79 12.04 5.21
N SER A 65 9.46 12.23 5.39
CA SER A 65 8.89 13.39 6.05
C SER A 65 8.57 13.15 7.53
N TYR A 66 8.69 11.90 7.99
CA TYR A 66 8.38 11.51 9.35
C TYR A 66 9.26 12.22 10.36
N LYS A 67 8.59 12.83 11.35
CA LYS A 67 9.19 13.35 12.58
C LYS A 67 8.37 12.87 13.75
N TYR A 68 9.02 12.34 14.78
CA TYR A 68 8.29 11.97 15.98
C TYR A 68 7.42 13.12 16.48
N ARG A 69 6.17 12.84 16.80
CA ARG A 69 5.22 13.74 17.44
C ARG A 69 4.58 13.01 18.61
N ARG A 70 4.46 13.68 19.73
CA ARG A 70 3.67 13.12 20.83
C ARG A 70 2.21 13.05 20.41
N LEU A 71 1.65 11.84 20.40
CA LEU A 71 0.25 11.57 20.14
C LEU A 71 -0.42 11.08 21.42
N ASP A 72 -1.73 11.35 21.56
CA ASP A 72 -2.52 10.74 22.62
C ASP A 72 -2.56 9.22 22.46
N LYS A 73 -2.51 8.47 23.57
CA LYS A 73 -2.39 7.01 23.54
C LYS A 73 -3.57 6.28 22.90
N ASN A 74 -4.73 6.95 22.75
CA ASN A 74 -5.92 6.41 22.10
C ASN A 74 -5.94 6.61 20.57
N ILE A 75 -4.97 7.34 20.01
CA ILE A 75 -4.87 7.52 18.56
C ILE A 75 -4.36 6.24 17.91
N THR A 76 -5.12 5.69 16.97
CA THR A 76 -4.72 4.52 16.19
C THR A 76 -3.69 4.91 15.13
N ILE A 77 -2.56 4.23 15.11
CA ILE A 77 -1.55 4.41 14.07
C ILE A 77 -1.78 3.37 12.97
N LEU A 78 -2.00 3.84 11.76
CA LEU A 78 -2.11 3.02 10.57
C LEU A 78 -0.79 3.08 9.81
N LEU A 79 -0.19 1.94 9.52
CA LEU A 79 0.97 1.82 8.66
C LEU A 79 0.53 1.28 7.31
N GLN A 80 1.03 1.89 6.23
CA GLN A 80 0.66 1.58 4.84
C GLN A 80 0.75 0.09 4.55
N GLY A 81 -0.23 -0.43 3.79
CA GLY A 81 -0.23 -1.77 3.23
C GLY A 81 0.71 -1.94 2.04
N GLY A 82 0.80 -3.13 1.47
CA GLY A 82 1.55 -3.37 0.24
C GLY A 82 2.40 -4.64 0.23
N GLY A 83 3.49 -4.63 -0.52
CA GLY A 83 4.36 -5.79 -0.72
C GLY A 83 5.77 -5.64 -0.17
N ASN A 84 5.97 -4.79 0.82
CA ASN A 84 7.31 -4.40 1.28
C ASN A 84 7.60 -4.77 2.74
N PHE A 85 6.90 -5.77 3.30
CA PHE A 85 7.16 -6.29 4.64
C PHE A 85 8.24 -7.38 4.59
N GLY A 86 9.30 -7.19 5.37
CA GLY A 86 10.43 -8.12 5.48
C GLY A 86 11.75 -7.53 5.03
N ASP A 87 12.61 -8.33 4.41
CA ASP A 87 14.01 -7.95 4.15
C ASP A 87 14.32 -7.49 2.73
N ILE A 88 13.48 -7.78 1.72
CA ILE A 88 13.69 -7.28 0.35
C ILE A 88 13.71 -5.74 0.31
N TRP A 89 12.75 -5.12 1.02
CA TRP A 89 12.61 -3.67 1.11
C TRP A 89 12.94 -3.18 2.52
N ARG A 90 14.12 -3.57 3.02
CA ARG A 90 14.54 -3.31 4.40
C ARG A 90 14.32 -1.88 4.88
N PRO A 91 14.56 -0.81 4.10
CA PRO A 91 14.27 0.55 4.55
C PRO A 91 12.80 0.84 4.91
N CYS A 92 11.83 0.09 4.33
CA CYS A 92 10.42 0.19 4.70
C CYS A 92 10.18 -0.51 6.03
N GLN A 93 10.73 -1.70 6.19
CA GLN A 93 10.63 -2.46 7.43
C GLN A 93 11.30 -1.75 8.61
N ASP A 94 12.50 -1.19 8.41
CA ASP A 94 13.20 -0.40 9.44
C ASP A 94 12.38 0.82 9.88
N PHE A 95 11.67 1.45 8.94
CA PHE A 95 10.77 2.54 9.26
C PHE A 95 9.59 2.08 10.13
N ARG A 96 8.98 0.92 9.82
CA ARG A 96 7.91 0.33 10.67
C ARG A 96 8.40 0.04 12.07
N LEU A 97 9.57 -0.59 12.21
CA LEU A 97 10.19 -0.86 13.51
C LEU A 97 10.46 0.43 14.29
N LYS A 98 10.91 1.49 13.59
CA LYS A 98 11.08 2.80 14.20
C LYS A 98 9.76 3.36 14.73
N VAL A 99 8.68 3.31 13.95
CA VAL A 99 7.35 3.79 14.37
C VAL A 99 6.84 2.98 15.56
N ILE A 100 7.02 1.66 15.54
CA ILE A 100 6.64 0.76 16.64
C ILE A 100 7.36 1.13 17.93
N ARG A 101 8.67 1.43 17.87
CA ARG A 101 9.44 1.91 19.04
C ARG A 101 8.99 3.28 19.53
N ASP A 102 8.70 4.19 18.60
CA ASP A 102 8.32 5.56 18.91
C ASP A 102 6.93 5.64 19.61
N TYR A 103 6.04 4.65 19.37
CA TYR A 103 4.64 4.67 19.81
C TYR A 103 4.21 3.40 20.58
N MET A 104 5.01 2.97 21.55
CA MET A 104 4.79 1.74 22.33
C MET A 104 3.44 1.68 23.04
N ASP A 105 2.81 2.81 23.34
CA ASP A 105 1.54 2.88 24.07
C ASP A 105 0.30 3.05 23.15
N ASN A 106 0.51 3.33 21.86
CA ASN A 106 -0.58 3.53 20.91
C ASN A 106 -1.02 2.21 20.26
N PRO A 107 -2.30 2.03 19.90
CA PRO A 107 -2.70 0.95 19.02
C PRO A 107 -2.05 1.14 17.64
N ILE A 108 -1.40 0.12 17.10
CA ILE A 108 -0.79 0.14 15.77
C ILE A 108 -1.39 -0.96 14.92
N ILE A 109 -1.80 -0.63 13.70
CA ILE A 109 -2.27 -1.57 12.69
C ILE A 109 -1.36 -1.45 11.47
N ILE A 110 -0.61 -2.50 11.17
CA ILE A 110 0.04 -2.66 9.87
C ILE A 110 -1.02 -3.20 8.91
N LEU A 111 -1.41 -2.37 7.94
CA LEU A 111 -2.43 -2.68 6.94
C LEU A 111 -1.97 -3.84 6.03
N PRO A 112 -2.86 -4.51 5.30
CA PRO A 112 -2.59 -5.77 4.61
C PRO A 112 -1.32 -5.78 3.77
N GLN A 113 -0.41 -6.72 4.09
CA GLN A 113 0.93 -6.87 3.51
C GLN A 113 1.11 -8.21 2.82
N SER A 114 1.95 -8.24 1.79
CA SER A 114 2.70 -9.45 1.44
C SER A 114 4.02 -9.46 2.20
N VAL A 115 4.37 -10.63 2.73
CA VAL A 115 5.51 -10.84 3.64
C VAL A 115 6.55 -11.73 2.98
N PHE A 116 7.79 -11.28 3.00
CA PHE A 116 8.91 -12.08 2.51
C PHE A 116 10.16 -11.85 3.33
N TYR A 117 10.82 -12.93 3.70
CA TYR A 117 12.13 -12.93 4.35
C TYR A 117 13.03 -13.96 3.67
N GLU A 118 14.21 -13.54 3.28
CA GLU A 118 15.28 -14.40 2.77
C GLU A 118 16.23 -14.81 3.91
N ASP A 119 16.51 -13.86 4.83
CA ASP A 119 17.38 -14.07 5.99
C ASP A 119 16.56 -14.39 7.26
N GLU A 120 16.71 -15.62 7.76
CA GLU A 120 16.02 -16.10 8.95
C GLU A 120 16.42 -15.31 10.22
N LYS A 121 17.68 -14.83 10.31
CA LYS A 121 18.13 -14.01 11.46
C LYS A 121 17.45 -12.65 11.47
N VAL A 122 17.23 -12.06 10.30
CA VAL A 122 16.49 -10.79 10.17
C VAL A 122 15.04 -10.99 10.57
N LEU A 123 14.42 -12.11 10.15
CA LEU A 123 13.08 -12.47 10.58
C LEU A 123 12.99 -12.60 12.11
N GLU A 124 13.91 -13.32 12.74
CA GLU A 124 13.93 -13.50 14.20
C GLU A 124 14.06 -12.15 14.94
N GLN A 125 14.91 -11.25 14.47
CA GLN A 125 15.08 -9.92 15.04
C GLN A 125 13.79 -9.09 14.96
N ASP A 126 13.14 -9.08 13.80
CA ASP A 126 11.88 -8.36 13.60
C ASP A 126 10.76 -8.95 14.47
N VAL A 127 10.68 -10.27 14.59
CA VAL A 127 9.73 -10.98 15.46
C VAL A 127 9.93 -10.59 16.92
N GLU A 128 11.18 -10.58 17.39
CA GLU A 128 11.48 -10.18 18.77
C GLU A 128 11.05 -8.73 19.03
N GLU A 129 11.42 -7.82 18.13
CA GLU A 129 11.15 -6.40 18.27
C GLU A 129 9.65 -6.08 18.23
N MET A 130 8.95 -6.58 17.22
CA MET A 130 7.50 -6.39 17.09
C MET A 130 6.72 -7.07 18.20
N GLY A 131 7.23 -8.20 18.72
CA GLY A 131 6.62 -8.93 19.83
C GLY A 131 6.68 -8.20 21.17
N ARG A 132 7.43 -7.10 21.29
CA ARG A 132 7.45 -6.25 22.49
C ARG A 132 6.26 -5.30 22.57
N HIS A 133 5.63 -5.02 21.42
CA HIS A 133 4.50 -4.10 21.34
C HIS A 133 3.18 -4.82 21.65
N LYS A 134 2.47 -4.39 22.70
CA LYS A 134 1.28 -5.11 23.22
C LYS A 134 0.02 -4.94 22.35
N ASN A 135 -0.09 -3.83 21.62
CA ASN A 135 -1.28 -3.45 20.82
C ASN A 135 -0.94 -3.36 19.34
N LEU A 136 -0.09 -4.26 18.83
CA LEU A 136 0.27 -4.34 17.41
C LEU A 136 -0.58 -5.41 16.71
N ILE A 137 -1.28 -4.98 15.67
CA ILE A 137 -2.00 -5.85 14.73
C ILE A 137 -1.23 -5.84 13.42
N ILE A 138 -0.97 -7.02 12.86
CA ILE A 138 -0.32 -7.18 11.57
C ILE A 138 -1.31 -7.88 10.63
N CYS A 139 -1.63 -7.25 9.50
CA CYS A 139 -2.53 -7.81 8.52
C CYS A 139 -1.75 -8.37 7.32
N ALA A 140 -2.07 -9.60 6.92
CA ALA A 140 -1.63 -10.20 5.66
C ALA A 140 -2.70 -10.03 4.58
N ARG A 141 -2.31 -9.89 3.30
CA ARG A 141 -3.24 -9.83 2.16
C ARG A 141 -3.34 -11.11 1.36
N ASP A 142 -2.48 -12.07 1.64
CA ASP A 142 -2.43 -13.38 0.99
C ASP A 142 -2.15 -14.51 2.00
N ILE A 143 -2.49 -15.74 1.62
CA ILE A 143 -2.40 -16.90 2.51
C ILE A 143 -0.95 -17.20 2.89
N GLY A 144 -0.01 -17.14 1.93
CA GLY A 144 1.40 -17.42 2.20
C GLY A 144 1.98 -16.46 3.25
N SER A 145 1.70 -15.17 3.12
CA SER A 145 2.07 -14.14 4.09
C SER A 145 1.41 -14.36 5.46
N TYR A 146 0.13 -14.74 5.47
CA TYR A 146 -0.57 -15.05 6.71
C TYR A 146 0.06 -16.24 7.45
N GLU A 147 0.43 -17.30 6.74
CA GLU A 147 1.08 -18.48 7.31
C GLU A 147 2.43 -18.14 7.94
N ILE A 148 3.25 -17.33 7.26
CA ILE A 148 4.53 -16.84 7.79
C ILE A 148 4.29 -16.05 9.08
N LEU A 149 3.37 -15.07 9.06
CA LEU A 149 3.07 -14.25 10.22
C LEU A 149 2.54 -15.08 11.39
N LYS A 150 1.61 -15.98 11.15
CA LYS A 150 1.03 -16.85 12.18
C LYS A 150 2.07 -17.76 12.82
N LYS A 151 3.01 -18.26 12.03
CA LYS A 151 4.08 -19.16 12.52
C LYS A 151 5.09 -18.41 13.40
N HIS A 152 5.49 -17.20 13.01
CA HIS A 152 6.62 -16.52 13.62
C HIS A 152 6.22 -15.39 14.58
N PHE A 153 5.23 -14.55 14.24
CA PHE A 153 4.82 -13.38 15.04
C PHE A 153 3.75 -13.74 16.08
N THR A 154 4.00 -14.77 16.89
CA THR A 154 3.03 -15.38 17.81
C THR A 154 2.56 -14.47 18.94
N LYS A 155 3.31 -13.41 19.26
CA LYS A 155 2.96 -12.42 20.28
C LYS A 155 2.04 -11.31 19.75
N ASN A 156 1.88 -11.21 18.43
CA ASN A 156 1.07 -10.20 17.78
C ASN A 156 -0.27 -10.77 17.33
N ARG A 157 -1.26 -9.91 17.15
CA ARG A 157 -2.52 -10.28 16.51
C ARG A 157 -2.34 -10.28 15.01
N ILE A 158 -2.59 -11.42 14.37
CA ILE A 158 -2.46 -11.58 12.91
C ILE A 158 -3.86 -11.71 12.30
N LEU A 159 -4.13 -10.91 11.26
CA LEU A 159 -5.37 -10.94 10.50
C LEU A 159 -5.09 -11.22 9.02
N LEU A 160 -5.98 -11.96 8.37
CA LEU A 160 -5.98 -12.14 6.91
C LEU A 160 -7.09 -11.28 6.33
N LEU A 161 -6.74 -10.29 5.50
CA LEU A 161 -7.66 -9.33 4.92
C LEU A 161 -7.32 -9.08 3.46
N PRO A 162 -8.29 -8.70 2.63
CA PRO A 162 -8.00 -8.20 1.28
C PRO A 162 -7.12 -6.95 1.32
N ASP A 163 -6.49 -6.66 0.18
CA ASP A 163 -5.71 -5.45 -0.02
C ASP A 163 -6.57 -4.18 0.15
N MET A 164 -5.99 -3.11 0.71
CA MET A 164 -6.71 -1.84 0.92
C MET A 164 -7.17 -1.19 -0.37
N ALA A 165 -6.57 -1.50 -1.52
CA ALA A 165 -7.03 -1.02 -2.83
C ALA A 165 -8.50 -1.38 -3.12
N PHE A 166 -9.05 -2.45 -2.52
CA PHE A 166 -10.47 -2.77 -2.63
C PHE A 166 -11.41 -1.77 -1.92
N CYS A 167 -10.88 -0.83 -1.14
CA CYS A 167 -11.65 0.23 -0.51
C CYS A 167 -11.88 1.44 -1.43
N ILE A 168 -11.18 1.53 -2.57
CA ILE A 168 -11.30 2.65 -3.52
C ILE A 168 -12.75 2.80 -3.97
N ASP A 169 -13.17 4.05 -4.15
CA ASP A 169 -14.41 4.35 -4.83
C ASP A 169 -14.19 4.23 -6.35
N LEU A 170 -14.75 3.17 -6.94
CA LEU A 170 -14.60 2.91 -8.37
C LEU A 170 -15.16 4.04 -9.25
N SER A 171 -16.11 4.84 -8.74
CA SER A 171 -16.65 5.99 -9.48
C SER A 171 -15.57 7.04 -9.77
N THR A 172 -14.56 7.16 -8.93
CA THR A 172 -13.43 8.08 -9.14
C THR A 172 -12.51 7.62 -10.26
N ILE A 173 -12.41 6.30 -10.48
CA ILE A 173 -11.54 5.70 -11.50
C ILE A 173 -12.24 5.61 -12.85
N THR A 174 -13.52 5.27 -12.87
CA THR A 174 -14.28 5.08 -14.10
C THR A 174 -14.37 6.33 -14.98
N LYS A 175 -14.25 7.54 -14.39
CA LYS A 175 -14.18 8.80 -15.17
C LYS A 175 -13.00 8.86 -16.13
N TYR A 176 -11.96 8.03 -15.90
CA TYR A 176 -10.77 7.95 -16.75
C TYR A 176 -10.79 6.74 -17.70
N ALA A 177 -11.85 5.92 -17.67
CA ALA A 177 -11.95 4.76 -18.55
C ALA A 177 -12.11 5.22 -20.00
N LEU A 178 -11.15 4.87 -20.83
CA LEU A 178 -11.16 5.10 -22.26
C LEU A 178 -11.46 3.78 -23.00
N GLU A 179 -11.88 3.88 -24.25
CA GLU A 179 -12.01 2.70 -25.10
C GLU A 179 -10.64 2.00 -25.25
N SER A 180 -10.62 0.69 -25.05
CA SER A 180 -9.41 -0.11 -25.23
C SER A 180 -9.15 -0.36 -26.71
N PHE A 181 -7.94 -0.05 -27.17
CA PHE A 181 -7.46 -0.37 -28.51
C PHE A 181 -6.70 -1.68 -28.60
N ARG A 182 -6.54 -2.37 -27.46
CA ARG A 182 -5.80 -3.65 -27.34
C ARG A 182 -6.72 -4.72 -26.80
N ASP A 183 -6.56 -5.94 -27.31
CA ASP A 183 -7.38 -7.07 -26.87
C ASP A 183 -6.78 -7.77 -25.64
N ILE A 184 -5.44 -7.81 -25.55
CA ILE A 184 -4.70 -8.48 -24.48
C ILE A 184 -3.57 -7.57 -24.00
N LEU A 185 -3.54 -7.31 -22.69
CA LEU A 185 -2.43 -6.66 -22.02
C LEU A 185 -1.72 -7.67 -21.12
N VAL A 186 -0.43 -7.89 -21.37
CA VAL A 186 0.45 -8.69 -20.53
C VAL A 186 1.29 -7.75 -19.67
N VAL A 187 1.03 -7.73 -18.37
CA VAL A 187 1.81 -6.94 -17.41
C VAL A 187 2.99 -7.79 -16.94
N GLN A 188 4.18 -7.43 -17.39
CA GLN A 188 5.42 -8.12 -17.07
C GLN A 188 6.33 -7.18 -16.27
N ARG A 189 6.65 -7.53 -15.04
CA ARG A 189 7.56 -6.75 -14.18
C ARG A 189 8.99 -6.80 -14.70
N GLU A 190 9.68 -5.66 -14.67
CA GLU A 190 11.10 -5.51 -15.06
C GLU A 190 12.01 -5.19 -13.85
N ASP A 191 11.45 -5.09 -12.64
CA ASP A 191 12.19 -4.77 -11.42
C ASP A 191 12.79 -6.03 -10.72
N LYS A 192 13.42 -5.85 -9.56
CA LYS A 192 14.06 -6.93 -8.79
C LYS A 192 13.13 -8.03 -8.29
N GLU A 193 11.83 -7.83 -8.34
CA GLU A 193 10.82 -8.84 -8.03
C GLU A 193 10.36 -9.60 -9.27
N SER A 194 10.91 -9.25 -10.45
CA SER A 194 10.61 -9.92 -11.72
C SER A 194 11.07 -11.38 -11.68
N LYS A 195 10.21 -12.26 -12.20
CA LYS A 195 10.58 -13.64 -12.51
C LYS A 195 10.52 -13.82 -14.01
N TYR A 196 11.61 -14.38 -14.57
CA TYR A 196 11.61 -14.70 -15.99
C TYR A 196 10.48 -15.67 -16.33
N PHE A 197 9.71 -15.32 -17.36
CA PHE A 197 8.70 -16.17 -17.94
C PHE A 197 8.83 -16.12 -19.47
N ASP A 198 8.90 -17.31 -20.11
CA ASP A 198 8.99 -17.40 -21.56
C ASP A 198 7.59 -17.37 -22.18
N PHE A 199 7.19 -16.20 -22.67
CA PHE A 199 5.92 -15.99 -23.33
C PHE A 199 5.87 -16.57 -24.75
N SER A 200 6.99 -17.00 -25.34
CA SER A 200 7.02 -17.62 -26.68
C SER A 200 6.26 -18.94 -26.73
N THR A 201 6.07 -19.57 -25.58
CA THR A 201 5.30 -20.81 -25.42
C THR A 201 3.79 -20.61 -25.36
N ILE A 202 3.33 -19.35 -25.21
CA ILE A 202 1.90 -19.02 -25.12
C ILE A 202 1.37 -18.61 -26.49
N LYS A 203 0.30 -19.27 -26.91
CA LYS A 203 -0.45 -18.87 -28.09
C LYS A 203 -1.60 -17.95 -27.66
N PHE A 204 -1.46 -16.66 -27.94
CA PHE A 204 -2.51 -15.69 -27.68
C PHE A 204 -3.68 -15.83 -28.68
N SER A 205 -4.89 -15.52 -28.22
CA SER A 205 -6.11 -15.56 -29.04
C SER A 205 -6.27 -14.35 -29.97
N SER A 206 -5.42 -13.35 -29.83
CA SER A 206 -5.41 -12.14 -30.63
C SER A 206 -4.00 -11.75 -31.02
N GLU A 207 -3.85 -11.06 -32.17
CA GLU A 207 -2.59 -10.44 -32.62
C GLU A 207 -2.33 -9.08 -31.94
N LYS A 208 -3.36 -8.48 -31.30
CA LYS A 208 -3.27 -7.21 -30.60
C LYS A 208 -2.84 -7.41 -29.13
N VAL A 209 -1.69 -8.04 -28.92
CA VAL A 209 -1.10 -8.25 -27.60
C VAL A 209 -0.12 -7.13 -27.30
N ASP A 210 -0.23 -6.52 -26.13
CA ASP A 210 0.68 -5.50 -25.65
C ASP A 210 1.41 -6.03 -24.41
N PHE A 211 2.75 -5.90 -24.38
CA PHE A 211 3.60 -6.30 -23.26
C PHE A 211 4.13 -5.02 -22.62
N ARG A 212 3.85 -4.83 -21.33
CA ARG A 212 4.32 -3.67 -20.59
C ARG A 212 4.66 -4.03 -19.16
N ASP A 213 5.60 -3.33 -18.59
CA ASP A 213 5.75 -3.30 -17.15
C ASP A 213 4.62 -2.47 -16.53
N TRP A 214 4.47 -2.60 -15.25
CA TRP A 214 3.61 -1.74 -14.45
C TRP A 214 4.02 -0.28 -14.70
N PRO A 215 3.09 0.60 -15.08
CA PRO A 215 3.49 1.96 -15.46
C PRO A 215 4.16 2.66 -14.28
N CYS A 216 5.44 3.01 -14.48
CA CYS A 216 6.25 3.72 -13.51
C CYS A 216 6.51 5.14 -14.02
N MET A 217 6.19 6.13 -13.20
CA MET A 217 6.40 7.56 -13.52
C MET A 217 7.77 8.07 -13.04
N GLU A 218 8.77 7.21 -13.06
CA GLU A 218 10.05 7.39 -12.36
C GLU A 218 10.68 8.77 -12.52
N LYS A 219 10.79 9.28 -13.75
CA LYS A 219 11.52 10.55 -13.96
C LYS A 219 10.76 11.80 -13.52
N ARG A 220 9.43 11.85 -13.72
CA ARG A 220 8.63 13.06 -13.41
C ARG A 220 8.24 13.13 -11.95
N LEU A 221 7.91 12.00 -11.31
CA LEU A 221 7.62 11.96 -9.87
C LEU A 221 8.86 12.23 -9.04
N ILE A 222 10.03 11.70 -9.41
CA ILE A 222 11.30 12.01 -8.75
C ILE A 222 11.61 13.51 -8.86
N GLN A 223 11.41 14.12 -10.02
CA GLN A 223 11.60 15.57 -10.20
C GLN A 223 10.60 16.38 -9.37
N THR A 224 9.35 15.93 -9.29
CA THR A 224 8.31 16.56 -8.48
C THR A 224 8.59 16.38 -6.99
N GLU A 225 9.03 15.21 -6.55
CA GLU A 225 9.42 14.94 -5.17
C GLU A 225 10.61 15.81 -4.73
N ILE A 226 11.61 15.95 -5.58
CA ILE A 226 12.74 16.87 -5.34
C ILE A 226 12.24 18.30 -5.28
N GLY A 227 11.35 18.72 -6.18
CA GLY A 227 10.72 20.04 -6.19
C GLY A 227 9.95 20.30 -4.89
N PHE A 228 9.13 19.38 -4.43
CA PHE A 228 8.39 19.49 -3.17
C PHE A 228 9.31 19.51 -1.94
N LYS A 229 10.38 18.73 -1.92
CA LYS A 229 11.40 18.80 -0.87
C LYS A 229 12.09 20.14 -0.82
N LEU A 230 12.45 20.71 -1.98
CA LEU A 230 13.13 22.01 -2.08
C LEU A 230 12.22 23.18 -1.69
N ILE A 231 10.92 23.11 -1.98
CA ILE A 231 9.96 24.18 -1.73
C ILE A 231 9.37 24.11 -0.29
N GLY A 232 9.68 23.03 0.45
CA GLY A 232 9.15 22.85 1.80
C GLY A 232 7.63 22.64 1.86
N VAL A 233 7.01 22.29 0.74
CA VAL A 233 5.55 22.11 0.58
C VAL A 233 5.05 20.80 1.20
N HIS A 234 5.72 20.23 2.17
CA HIS A 234 5.24 19.07 2.95
C HIS A 234 3.90 19.28 3.67
N ARG A 235 3.26 20.45 3.51
CA ARG A 235 2.02 20.79 4.22
C ARG A 235 0.73 20.40 3.51
N ARG A 236 0.76 20.04 2.20
CA ARG A 236 -0.44 19.70 1.41
C ARG A 236 -0.33 18.30 0.81
N ILE A 237 -0.41 17.30 1.66
CA ILE A 237 -0.30 15.89 1.26
C ILE A 237 -1.49 15.48 0.36
N GLY A 238 -2.69 16.01 0.61
CA GLY A 238 -3.86 15.80 -0.26
C GLY A 238 -3.62 16.29 -1.68
N ASP A 239 -3.17 17.53 -1.83
CA ASP A 239 -2.90 18.15 -3.14
C ASP A 239 -1.83 17.36 -3.93
N PHE A 240 -0.86 16.72 -3.24
CA PHE A 240 0.15 15.89 -3.89
C PHE A 240 -0.44 14.57 -4.40
N MET A 241 -1.33 13.95 -3.63
CA MET A 241 -2.01 12.71 -4.05
C MET A 241 -2.89 12.96 -5.26
N ASP A 242 -3.74 13.97 -5.20
CA ASP A 242 -4.61 14.34 -6.31
C ASP A 242 -3.77 14.64 -7.56
N PHE A 243 -2.69 15.40 -7.41
CA PHE A 243 -1.77 15.68 -8.50
C PHE A 243 -1.05 14.43 -9.01
N ALA A 244 -0.57 13.55 -8.13
CA ALA A 244 0.13 12.32 -8.52
C ALA A 244 -0.82 11.34 -9.20
N MET A 245 -2.06 11.21 -8.70
CA MET A 245 -3.09 10.37 -9.28
C MET A 245 -3.56 10.93 -10.63
N ASP A 246 -3.83 12.22 -10.73
CA ASP A 246 -4.20 12.88 -12.00
C ASP A 246 -3.09 12.76 -13.03
N LEU A 247 -1.85 13.00 -12.65
CA LEU A 247 -0.70 12.87 -13.54
C LEU A 247 -0.49 11.42 -13.97
N TYR A 248 -0.69 10.45 -13.05
CA TYR A 248 -0.63 9.03 -13.33
C TYR A 248 -1.72 8.64 -14.33
N PHE A 249 -2.98 8.93 -14.04
CA PHE A 249 -4.08 8.58 -14.93
C PHE A 249 -3.96 9.27 -16.29
N GLN A 250 -3.62 10.55 -16.34
CA GLN A 250 -3.38 11.26 -17.61
C GLN A 250 -2.26 10.63 -18.44
N ASN A 251 -1.15 10.21 -17.82
CA ASN A 251 -0.05 9.60 -18.55
C ASN A 251 -0.32 8.13 -18.89
N PHE A 252 -0.99 7.37 -18.03
CA PHE A 252 -1.44 6.02 -18.31
C PHE A 252 -2.36 6.00 -19.54
N TYR A 253 -3.33 6.88 -19.57
CA TYR A 253 -4.27 6.96 -20.70
C TYR A 253 -3.64 7.56 -21.95
N LYS A 254 -2.78 8.58 -21.84
CA LYS A 254 -2.05 9.12 -23.00
C LYS A 254 -1.06 8.11 -23.59
N ALA A 255 -0.37 7.32 -22.76
CA ALA A 255 0.56 6.29 -23.24
C ALA A 255 -0.18 5.11 -23.91
N ASN A 256 -1.46 4.90 -23.61
CA ASN A 256 -2.28 3.86 -24.23
C ASN A 256 -3.12 4.35 -25.42
N LEU A 257 -3.06 5.66 -25.74
CA LEU A 257 -3.71 6.29 -26.88
C LEU A 257 -2.79 6.43 -28.10
N ILE A 258 -1.50 6.08 -27.99
CA ILE A 258 -0.52 6.01 -29.06
C ILE A 258 -0.15 4.55 -29.29
#